data_3fec2f16b4409db8060a77825151d3e3
#
_entry.id   3fec2f16b4409db8060a77825151d3e3
#
_cell.length_a   1.000
_cell.length_b   1.000
_cell.length_c   1.000
_cell.angle_alpha   90.00
_cell.angle_beta   90.00
_cell.angle_gamma   90.00
#
_symmetry.space_group_name_H-M   'P 1'
#
loop_
_entity.id
_entity.type
_entity.pdbx_description
1 polymer ?
#
loop_
_entity_poly.entity_id
_entity_poly.type
_entity_poly.pdbx_seq_one_letter_code
_entity_poly.pdbx_strand_id
1 'polypeptide(L)'
;MLLVSALWPCFAQTQVEVTQFEVERTIEEVVLNAQVQFELSSSVEDALLRGIPVYFRAEAEVLRERWYWYDKSLSTVSRHYKLAYQPLTRRWRVSISAGPSSAAGQGLALSQSYDTLAAAMSSVKKISRWRVAGPGELEPTGRYRLDFRFNLDVSQLPRPFQIGLLGQTDWDINILRSQPLLPEFSK
;
A
#
# COMPACT_ATOMS: atom_id res chain seq x y z
N MET A 1 30.31 -25.15 -39.22
CA MET A 1 29.35 -25.46 -38.14
C MET A 1 29.20 -24.21 -37.29
N LEU A 2 28.19 -23.39 -37.60
CA LEU A 2 27.96 -22.08 -36.96
C LEU A 2 26.95 -22.27 -35.84
N LEU A 3 27.42 -22.09 -34.58
CA LEU A 3 26.58 -22.06 -33.40
C LEU A 3 25.90 -20.67 -33.29
N VAL A 4 24.60 -20.62 -33.59
CA VAL A 4 23.77 -19.45 -33.35
C VAL A 4 23.29 -19.51 -31.91
N SER A 5 23.92 -18.74 -31.02
CA SER A 5 23.44 -18.54 -29.64
C SER A 5 22.24 -17.60 -29.66
N ALA A 6 21.05 -18.13 -29.46
CA ALA A 6 19.82 -17.35 -29.29
C ALA A 6 19.84 -16.67 -27.92
N LEU A 7 20.07 -15.37 -27.91
CA LEU A 7 19.84 -14.50 -26.75
C LEU A 7 18.31 -14.34 -26.56
N TRP A 8 17.75 -15.04 -25.60
CA TRP A 8 16.37 -14.80 -25.18
C TRP A 8 16.33 -13.50 -24.34
N PRO A 9 15.49 -12.53 -24.71
CA PRO A 9 15.30 -11.36 -23.87
C PRO A 9 14.65 -11.81 -22.56
N CYS A 10 15.36 -11.63 -21.46
CA CYS A 10 14.82 -11.77 -20.12
C CYS A 10 13.86 -10.58 -19.91
N PHE A 11 12.56 -10.81 -20.06
CA PHE A 11 11.55 -9.85 -19.63
C PHE A 11 11.61 -9.83 -18.09
N ALA A 12 12.19 -8.77 -17.54
CA ALA A 12 12.10 -8.47 -16.12
C ALA A 12 10.62 -8.19 -15.81
N GLN A 13 9.93 -9.19 -15.29
CA GLN A 13 8.61 -8.96 -14.69
C GLN A 13 8.83 -8.03 -13.51
N THR A 14 8.17 -6.89 -13.52
CA THR A 14 8.13 -5.96 -12.38
C THR A 14 7.54 -6.72 -11.18
N GLN A 15 8.43 -7.12 -10.29
CA GLN A 15 8.04 -7.89 -9.11
C GLN A 15 7.35 -6.94 -8.14
N VAL A 16 6.07 -7.15 -7.94
CA VAL A 16 5.26 -6.43 -6.96
C VAL A 16 5.27 -7.24 -5.68
N GLU A 17 6.01 -6.80 -4.65
CA GLU A 17 6.20 -7.57 -3.42
C GLU A 17 6.34 -6.70 -2.16
N VAL A 18 6.20 -7.33 -0.99
CA VAL A 18 6.55 -6.74 0.30
C VAL A 18 7.96 -7.18 0.66
N THR A 19 8.90 -6.24 0.71
CA THR A 19 10.32 -6.51 1.01
C THR A 19 10.62 -6.52 2.50
N GLN A 20 9.89 -5.72 3.28
CA GLN A 20 9.94 -5.72 4.74
C GLN A 20 8.53 -5.78 5.29
N PHE A 21 8.32 -6.63 6.28
CA PHE A 21 7.04 -6.76 6.96
C PHE A 21 7.28 -7.15 8.42
N GLU A 22 7.23 -6.18 9.29
CA GLU A 22 7.50 -6.34 10.72
C GLU A 22 6.28 -5.90 11.50
N VAL A 23 5.80 -6.76 12.36
CA VAL A 23 4.66 -6.49 13.23
C VAL A 23 5.11 -6.60 14.68
N GLU A 24 5.03 -5.48 15.37
CA GLU A 24 5.29 -5.39 16.81
C GLU A 24 3.95 -5.45 17.54
N ARG A 25 3.80 -6.44 18.41
CA ARG A 25 2.64 -6.58 19.28
C ARG A 25 3.04 -6.31 20.71
N THR A 26 2.38 -5.34 21.32
CA THR A 26 2.47 -5.04 22.74
C THR A 26 1.09 -5.18 23.40
N ILE A 27 1.01 -5.05 24.74
CA ILE A 27 -0.27 -5.05 25.47
C ILE A 27 -1.14 -3.88 25.04
N GLU A 28 -0.53 -2.77 24.64
CA GLU A 28 -1.23 -1.52 24.34
C GLU A 28 -1.58 -1.33 22.87
N GLU A 29 -0.77 -1.90 21.97
CA GLU A 29 -0.98 -1.66 20.55
C GLU A 29 -0.33 -2.74 19.66
N VAL A 30 -0.81 -2.82 18.43
CA VAL A 30 -0.14 -3.52 17.34
C VAL A 30 0.32 -2.50 16.32
N VAL A 31 1.60 -2.51 16.01
CA VAL A 31 2.24 -1.57 15.09
C VAL A 31 2.82 -2.32 13.91
N LEU A 32 2.51 -1.86 12.71
CA LEU A 32 3.02 -2.39 11.44
C LEU A 32 4.10 -1.46 10.88
N ASN A 33 5.24 -2.06 10.53
CA ASN A 33 6.27 -1.49 9.66
C ASN A 33 6.32 -2.34 8.39
N ALA A 34 6.12 -1.73 7.23
CA ALA A 34 6.13 -2.43 5.95
C ALA A 34 6.83 -1.60 4.88
N GLN A 35 7.51 -2.27 3.98
CA GLN A 35 8.03 -1.68 2.76
C GLN A 35 7.55 -2.48 1.56
N VAL A 36 6.85 -1.80 0.66
CA VAL A 36 6.36 -2.38 -0.59
C VAL A 36 7.30 -2.02 -1.73
N GLN A 37 7.51 -2.96 -2.64
CA GLN A 37 8.33 -2.77 -3.83
C GLN A 37 7.47 -2.96 -5.07
N PHE A 38 7.41 -1.95 -5.91
CA PHE A 38 6.76 -1.97 -7.22
C PHE A 38 7.31 -0.83 -8.08
N GLU A 39 7.08 -0.89 -9.37
CA GLU A 39 7.39 0.19 -10.29
C GLU A 39 6.10 0.69 -10.94
N LEU A 40 6.08 1.97 -11.26
CA LEU A 40 4.98 2.53 -12.03
C LEU A 40 5.19 2.16 -13.50
N SER A 41 4.12 1.83 -14.20
CA SER A 41 4.16 1.70 -15.64
C SER A 41 4.33 3.08 -16.31
N SER A 42 4.84 3.09 -17.51
CA SER A 42 4.99 4.34 -18.29
C SER A 42 3.66 5.08 -18.47
N SER A 43 2.56 4.35 -18.59
CA SER A 43 1.22 4.94 -18.71
C SER A 43 0.78 5.67 -17.44
N VAL A 44 1.14 5.16 -16.26
CA VAL A 44 0.87 5.83 -14.97
C VAL A 44 1.76 7.06 -14.80
N GLU A 45 3.03 6.98 -15.17
CA GLU A 45 3.95 8.11 -15.12
C GLU A 45 3.53 9.23 -16.07
N ASP A 46 3.12 8.91 -17.29
CA ASP A 46 2.59 9.87 -18.26
C ASP A 46 1.33 10.56 -17.75
N ALA A 47 0.43 9.84 -17.08
CA ALA A 47 -0.75 10.43 -16.47
C ALA A 47 -0.37 11.43 -15.38
N LEU A 48 0.58 11.07 -14.51
CA LEU A 48 1.10 11.96 -13.46
C LEU A 48 1.71 13.23 -14.05
N LEU A 49 2.53 13.12 -15.10
CA LEU A 49 3.16 14.28 -15.77
C LEU A 49 2.13 15.22 -16.40
N ARG A 50 0.98 14.69 -16.83
CA ARG A 50 -0.18 15.49 -17.31
C ARG A 50 -0.99 16.11 -16.17
N GLY A 51 -0.56 15.92 -14.89
CA GLY A 51 -1.22 16.48 -13.72
C GLY A 51 -2.39 15.65 -13.20
N ILE A 52 -2.56 14.41 -13.68
CA ILE A 52 -3.59 13.51 -13.18
C ILE A 52 -3.05 12.85 -11.90
N PRO A 53 -3.70 13.03 -10.73
CA PRO A 53 -3.24 12.42 -9.51
C PRO A 53 -3.49 10.91 -9.51
N VAL A 54 -2.57 10.17 -8.92
CA VAL A 54 -2.69 8.73 -8.71
C VAL A 54 -2.89 8.45 -7.23
N TYR A 55 -3.72 7.47 -6.92
CA TYR A 55 -4.11 7.14 -5.56
C TYR A 55 -3.68 5.72 -5.22
N PHE A 56 -3.10 5.56 -4.02
CA PHE A 56 -2.81 4.24 -3.46
C PHE A 56 -3.56 4.08 -2.15
N ARG A 57 -3.93 2.86 -1.85
CA ARG A 57 -4.59 2.48 -0.61
C ARG A 57 -3.81 1.36 0.06
N ALA A 58 -3.41 1.60 1.30
CA ALA A 58 -2.95 0.57 2.21
C ALA A 58 -4.09 0.26 3.19
N GLU A 59 -4.34 -1.02 3.42
CA GLU A 59 -5.32 -1.51 4.38
C GLU A 59 -4.69 -2.59 5.23
N ALA A 60 -4.92 -2.55 6.52
CA ALA A 60 -4.47 -3.56 7.47
C ALA A 60 -5.67 -3.99 8.33
N GLU A 61 -5.88 -5.30 8.39
CA GLU A 61 -6.98 -5.91 9.14
C GLU A 61 -6.42 -6.92 10.12
N VAL A 62 -6.81 -6.79 11.40
CA VAL A 62 -6.48 -7.75 12.44
C VAL A 62 -7.66 -8.69 12.62
N LEU A 63 -7.41 -9.97 12.40
CA LEU A 63 -8.39 -11.03 12.46
C LEU A 63 -8.11 -11.94 13.65
N ARG A 64 -9.15 -12.33 14.40
CA ARG A 64 -9.07 -13.39 15.40
C ARG A 64 -9.37 -14.71 14.74
N GLU A 65 -8.41 -15.63 14.75
CA GLU A 65 -8.58 -16.98 14.22
C GLU A 65 -9.50 -17.79 15.12
N ARG A 66 -10.48 -18.49 14.49
CA ARG A 66 -11.43 -19.37 15.16
C ARG A 66 -11.41 -20.75 14.49
N TRP A 67 -11.28 -21.79 15.26
CA TRP A 67 -11.17 -23.17 14.74
C TRP A 67 -12.46 -23.76 14.16
N TYR A 68 -13.63 -23.18 14.50
CA TYR A 68 -14.95 -23.74 14.13
C TYR A 68 -15.89 -22.71 13.47
N TRP A 69 -15.44 -21.51 13.16
CA TRP A 69 -16.24 -20.44 12.57
C TRP A 69 -15.36 -19.51 11.71
N TYR A 70 -16.00 -18.59 10.99
CA TYR A 70 -15.25 -17.58 10.27
C TYR A 70 -14.40 -16.73 11.23
N ASP A 71 -13.23 -16.31 10.76
CA ASP A 71 -12.39 -15.39 11.49
C ASP A 71 -13.15 -14.10 11.80
N LYS A 72 -12.93 -13.54 12.98
CA LYS A 72 -13.58 -12.30 13.39
C LYS A 72 -12.64 -11.13 13.14
N SER A 73 -13.07 -10.16 12.30
CA SER A 73 -12.40 -8.88 12.20
C SER A 73 -12.52 -8.12 13.52
N LEU A 74 -11.38 -7.68 14.05
CA LEU A 74 -11.29 -6.92 15.28
C LEU A 74 -10.99 -5.45 15.00
N SER A 75 -10.05 -5.19 14.10
CA SER A 75 -9.64 -3.86 13.72
C SER A 75 -9.37 -3.81 12.23
N THR A 76 -9.86 -2.77 11.58
CA THR A 76 -9.56 -2.49 10.17
C THR A 76 -9.17 -1.02 10.06
N VAL A 77 -7.95 -0.79 9.60
CA VAL A 77 -7.43 0.56 9.39
C VAL A 77 -6.98 0.74 7.95
N SER A 78 -7.13 1.94 7.43
CA SER A 78 -6.70 2.27 6.07
C SER A 78 -5.91 3.57 6.02
N ARG A 79 -4.97 3.64 5.09
CA ARG A 79 -4.25 4.86 4.69
C ARG A 79 -4.42 5.07 3.20
N HIS A 80 -4.71 6.29 2.83
CA HIS A 80 -4.82 6.70 1.45
C HIS A 80 -3.67 7.64 1.10
N TYR A 81 -3.01 7.36 0.00
CA TYR A 81 -1.91 8.16 -0.53
C TYR A 81 -2.37 8.78 -1.84
N LYS A 82 -2.22 10.08 -1.97
CA LYS A 82 -2.43 10.81 -3.22
C LYS A 82 -1.08 11.31 -3.71
N LEU A 83 -0.62 10.80 -4.83
CA LEU A 83 0.57 11.27 -5.53
C LEU A 83 0.15 12.18 -6.68
N ALA A 84 0.68 13.38 -6.73
CA ALA A 84 0.39 14.34 -7.78
C ALA A 84 1.65 15.10 -8.20
N TYR A 85 1.81 15.31 -9.49
CA TYR A 85 2.80 16.23 -10.03
C TYR A 85 2.20 17.64 -10.18
N GLN A 86 2.96 18.65 -9.80
CA GLN A 86 2.58 20.06 -9.92
C GLN A 86 3.39 20.73 -11.03
N PRO A 87 2.86 20.89 -12.24
CA PRO A 87 3.63 21.39 -13.38
C PRO A 87 4.21 22.81 -13.17
N LEU A 88 3.48 23.68 -12.47
CA LEU A 88 3.89 25.08 -12.22
C LEU A 88 5.14 25.17 -11.35
N THR A 89 5.25 24.31 -10.33
CA THR A 89 6.39 24.28 -9.39
C THR A 89 7.38 23.18 -9.72
N ARG A 90 7.06 22.31 -10.68
CA ARG A 90 7.82 21.11 -11.06
C ARG A 90 8.13 20.21 -9.86
N ARG A 91 7.21 20.13 -8.90
CA ARG A 91 7.36 19.33 -7.67
C ARG A 91 6.33 18.23 -7.60
N TRP A 92 6.72 17.18 -6.94
CA TRP A 92 5.86 16.04 -6.62
C TRP A 92 5.27 16.23 -5.23
N ARG A 93 3.97 16.01 -5.08
CA ARG A 93 3.28 16.10 -3.80
C ARG A 93 2.70 14.76 -3.43
N VAL A 94 3.00 14.29 -2.22
CA VAL A 94 2.37 13.13 -1.59
C VAL A 94 1.51 13.63 -0.45
N SER A 95 0.22 13.27 -0.47
CA SER A 95 -0.70 13.55 0.63
C SER A 95 -1.15 12.21 1.22
N ILE A 96 -1.08 12.08 2.54
CA ILE A 96 -1.42 10.87 3.28
C ILE A 96 -2.59 11.21 4.19
N SER A 97 -3.67 10.44 4.10
CA SER A 97 -4.83 10.54 4.99
C SER A 97 -5.18 9.19 5.60
N ALA A 98 -5.67 9.19 6.82
CA ALA A 98 -6.20 8.00 7.48
C ALA A 98 -7.72 7.94 7.27
N GLY A 99 -8.27 6.72 7.23
CA GLY A 99 -9.70 6.47 7.05
C GLY A 99 -10.16 6.45 5.60
N PRO A 100 -11.47 6.33 5.35
CA PRO A 100 -12.02 6.22 4.01
C PRO A 100 -11.75 7.49 3.18
N SER A 101 -11.50 7.31 1.89
CA SER A 101 -11.15 8.40 0.96
C SER A 101 -12.24 9.49 0.85
N SER A 102 -13.50 9.14 1.10
CA SER A 102 -14.63 10.07 1.17
C SER A 102 -14.55 11.05 2.34
N ALA A 103 -13.79 10.71 3.39
CA ALA A 103 -13.53 11.58 4.54
C ALA A 103 -12.29 12.49 4.36
N ALA A 104 -11.68 12.51 3.18
CA ALA A 104 -10.47 13.29 2.87
C ALA A 104 -10.63 14.82 3.04
N GLY A 105 -11.85 15.29 3.32
CA GLY A 105 -12.13 16.69 3.72
C GLY A 105 -12.13 16.94 5.22
N GLN A 106 -12.10 15.91 6.08
CA GLN A 106 -12.26 16.05 7.53
C GLN A 106 -11.12 15.44 8.36
N GLY A 107 -10.22 14.64 7.76
CA GLY A 107 -9.04 14.08 8.43
C GLY A 107 -7.81 14.94 8.23
N LEU A 108 -6.88 14.92 9.21
CA LEU A 108 -5.57 15.54 9.06
C LEU A 108 -4.81 14.86 7.93
N ALA A 109 -4.82 15.47 6.74
CA ALA A 109 -3.99 15.02 5.63
C ALA A 109 -2.59 15.60 5.79
N LEU A 110 -1.61 14.75 5.96
CA LEU A 110 -0.20 15.14 5.92
C LEU A 110 0.21 15.26 4.45
N SER A 111 0.69 16.43 4.05
CA SER A 111 1.13 16.67 2.68
C SER A 111 2.59 17.07 2.65
N GLN A 112 3.37 16.39 1.81
CA GLN A 112 4.80 16.64 1.66
C GLN A 112 5.15 16.79 0.17
N SER A 113 6.09 17.69 -0.13
CA SER A 113 6.55 17.95 -1.49
C SER A 113 7.97 17.42 -1.69
N TYR A 114 8.23 16.86 -2.87
CA TYR A 114 9.50 16.25 -3.26
C TYR A 114 9.96 16.80 -4.60
N ASP A 115 11.26 16.83 -4.83
CA ASP A 115 11.84 17.34 -6.07
C ASP A 115 11.84 16.28 -7.19
N THR A 116 11.81 14.99 -6.83
CA THR A 116 11.85 13.88 -7.79
C THR A 116 10.72 12.89 -7.55
N LEU A 117 10.30 12.19 -8.62
CA LEU A 117 9.34 11.09 -8.52
C LEU A 117 9.88 9.97 -7.63
N ALA A 118 11.16 9.63 -7.75
CA ALA A 118 11.78 8.58 -6.95
C ALA A 118 11.69 8.85 -5.44
N ALA A 119 11.92 10.10 -5.01
CA ALA A 119 11.80 10.49 -3.61
C ALA A 119 10.33 10.43 -3.13
N ALA A 120 9.39 10.89 -3.95
CA ALA A 120 7.96 10.80 -3.66
C ALA A 120 7.50 9.33 -3.56
N MET A 121 7.92 8.48 -4.49
CA MET A 121 7.62 7.05 -4.48
C MET A 121 8.22 6.33 -3.27
N SER A 122 9.43 6.68 -2.85
CA SER A 122 10.02 6.12 -1.62
C SER A 122 9.16 6.41 -0.39
N SER A 123 8.52 7.58 -0.33
CA SER A 123 7.58 7.94 0.74
C SER A 123 6.28 7.12 0.68
N VAL A 124 5.75 6.84 -0.53
CA VAL A 124 4.55 6.02 -0.73
C VAL A 124 4.82 4.55 -0.39
N LYS A 125 6.00 4.04 -0.77
CA LYS A 125 6.41 2.65 -0.58
C LYS A 125 6.72 2.29 0.87
N LYS A 126 7.01 3.29 1.74
CA LYS A 126 7.41 3.08 3.13
C LYS A 126 6.25 3.34 4.08
N ILE A 127 5.86 2.33 4.82
CA ILE A 127 4.86 2.40 5.89
C ILE A 127 5.59 2.19 7.21
N SER A 128 5.60 3.23 8.06
CA SER A 128 6.32 3.18 9.33
C SER A 128 5.37 3.49 10.48
N ARG A 129 5.55 2.76 11.58
CA ARG A 129 4.85 2.93 12.86
C ARG A 129 3.32 3.09 12.67
N TRP A 130 2.75 2.23 11.86
CA TRP A 130 1.32 2.26 11.62
C TRP A 130 0.60 1.45 12.68
N ARG A 131 -0.09 2.13 13.60
CA ARG A 131 -0.93 1.47 14.58
C ARG A 131 -2.13 0.83 13.85
N VAL A 132 -2.23 -0.49 13.98
CA VAL A 132 -3.29 -1.30 13.35
C VAL A 132 -4.30 -1.84 14.33
N ALA A 133 -3.94 -1.88 15.63
CA ALA A 133 -4.88 -2.14 16.71
C ALA A 133 -4.47 -1.35 17.96
N GLY A 134 -5.45 -0.95 18.77
CA GLY A 134 -5.28 -0.18 19.98
C GLY A 134 -5.40 -1.01 21.27
N PRO A 135 -5.35 -0.33 22.43
CA PRO A 135 -5.47 -0.97 23.72
C PRO A 135 -6.81 -1.70 23.89
N GLY A 136 -6.77 -2.92 24.43
CA GLY A 136 -7.97 -3.71 24.75
C GLY A 136 -8.65 -4.38 23.55
N GLU A 137 -8.15 -4.18 22.32
CA GLU A 137 -8.71 -4.85 21.14
C GLU A 137 -8.25 -6.29 21.00
N LEU A 138 -7.07 -6.64 21.54
CA LEU A 138 -6.51 -7.98 21.52
C LEU A 138 -6.42 -8.57 22.94
N GLU A 139 -6.93 -9.78 23.10
CA GLU A 139 -6.72 -10.56 24.34
C GLU A 139 -5.31 -11.18 24.35
N PRO A 140 -4.63 -11.28 25.49
CA PRO A 140 -3.25 -11.80 25.57
C PRO A 140 -3.09 -13.22 25.00
N THR A 141 -4.07 -14.09 25.21
CA THR A 141 -4.04 -15.50 24.83
C THR A 141 -4.69 -15.80 23.48
N GLY A 142 -5.24 -14.78 22.78
CA GLY A 142 -5.89 -14.96 21.49
C GLY A 142 -4.90 -15.26 20.36
N ARG A 143 -5.33 -16.07 19.39
CA ARG A 143 -4.63 -16.24 18.11
C ARG A 143 -5.13 -15.24 17.13
N TYR A 144 -4.21 -14.50 16.54
CA TYR A 144 -4.54 -13.42 15.62
C TYR A 144 -3.68 -13.51 14.36
N ARG A 145 -4.22 -12.92 13.29
CA ARG A 145 -3.55 -12.78 12.00
C ARG A 145 -3.70 -11.32 11.55
N LEU A 146 -2.66 -10.78 10.99
CA LEU A 146 -2.68 -9.49 10.30
C LEU A 146 -2.72 -9.72 8.81
N ASP A 147 -3.76 -9.24 8.16
CA ASP A 147 -3.89 -9.20 6.71
C ASP A 147 -3.61 -7.79 6.24
N PHE A 148 -2.61 -7.65 5.39
CA PHE A 148 -2.19 -6.38 4.80
C PHE A 148 -2.46 -6.39 3.31
N ARG A 149 -3.05 -5.30 2.81
CA ARG A 149 -3.30 -5.08 1.39
C ARG A 149 -2.77 -3.71 1.00
N PHE A 150 -2.08 -3.65 -0.13
CA PHE A 150 -1.68 -2.39 -0.75
C PHE A 150 -2.03 -2.45 -2.23
N ASN A 151 -2.76 -1.44 -2.72
CA ASN A 151 -3.20 -1.39 -4.11
C ASN A 151 -3.23 0.03 -4.66
N LEU A 152 -3.13 0.14 -5.99
CA LEU A 152 -3.44 1.35 -6.73
C LEU A 152 -4.96 1.47 -6.85
N ASP A 153 -5.53 2.58 -6.35
CA ASP A 153 -6.98 2.81 -6.34
C ASP A 153 -7.43 3.60 -7.57
N VAL A 154 -7.75 2.88 -8.63
CA VAL A 154 -8.23 3.46 -9.89
C VAL A 154 -9.63 4.08 -9.76
N SER A 155 -10.40 3.75 -8.71
CA SER A 155 -11.75 4.28 -8.49
C SER A 155 -11.76 5.78 -8.21
N GLN A 156 -10.64 6.33 -7.75
CA GLN A 156 -10.45 7.75 -7.46
C GLN A 156 -10.07 8.58 -8.70
N LEU A 157 -9.78 7.92 -9.82
CA LEU A 157 -9.43 8.63 -11.05
C LEU A 157 -10.68 9.27 -11.69
N PRO A 158 -10.53 10.34 -12.47
CA PRO A 158 -11.62 10.89 -13.27
C PRO A 158 -12.23 9.84 -14.21
N ARG A 159 -13.56 9.82 -14.34
CA ARG A 159 -14.30 8.80 -15.11
C ARG A 159 -13.74 8.47 -16.51
N PRO A 160 -13.28 9.43 -17.34
CA PRO A 160 -12.71 9.11 -18.64
C PRO A 160 -11.51 8.16 -18.56
N PHE A 161 -10.70 8.29 -17.50
CA PHE A 161 -9.55 7.42 -17.28
C PHE A 161 -9.96 6.04 -16.77
N GLN A 162 -10.96 5.95 -15.89
CA GLN A 162 -11.48 4.66 -15.40
C GLN A 162 -11.96 3.75 -16.54
N ILE A 163 -12.65 4.31 -17.53
CA ILE A 163 -13.16 3.55 -18.68
C ILE A 163 -12.02 3.09 -19.59
N GLY A 164 -11.01 3.95 -19.82
CA GLY A 164 -9.86 3.63 -20.66
C GLY A 164 -8.91 2.58 -20.06
N LEU A 165 -9.02 2.33 -18.75
CA LEU A 165 -8.16 1.39 -18.00
C LEU A 165 -8.77 -0.01 -17.88
N LEU A 166 -10.02 -0.22 -18.29
CA LEU A 166 -10.67 -1.53 -18.23
C LEU A 166 -9.91 -2.53 -19.10
N GLY A 167 -9.26 -3.50 -18.44
CA GLY A 167 -8.46 -4.54 -19.11
C GLY A 167 -6.98 -4.20 -19.32
N GLN A 168 -6.51 -3.07 -18.83
CA GLN A 168 -5.07 -2.75 -18.84
C GLN A 168 -4.39 -3.21 -17.56
N THR A 169 -3.44 -4.13 -17.67
CA THR A 169 -2.65 -4.66 -16.54
C THR A 169 -1.64 -3.63 -16.01
N ASP A 170 -1.33 -2.59 -16.78
CA ASP A 170 -0.36 -1.54 -16.45
C ASP A 170 -0.73 -0.73 -15.19
N TRP A 171 -2.02 -0.75 -14.81
CA TRP A 171 -2.55 -0.05 -13.64
C TRP A 171 -2.88 -1.00 -12.48
N ASP A 172 -2.52 -2.28 -12.61
CA ASP A 172 -2.79 -3.28 -11.58
C ASP A 172 -1.57 -3.45 -10.64
N ILE A 173 -1.58 -2.65 -9.56
CA ILE A 173 -0.67 -2.83 -8.43
C ILE A 173 -1.52 -3.35 -7.29
N ASN A 174 -1.34 -4.62 -6.94
CA ASN A 174 -2.07 -5.27 -5.86
C ASN A 174 -1.14 -6.20 -5.08
N ILE A 175 -0.89 -5.85 -3.82
CA ILE A 175 -0.02 -6.57 -2.91
C ILE A 175 -0.88 -7.08 -1.75
N LEU A 176 -0.76 -8.36 -1.46
CA LEU A 176 -1.41 -9.02 -0.33
C LEU A 176 -0.34 -9.70 0.53
N ARG A 177 -0.39 -9.47 1.83
CA ARG A 177 0.47 -10.16 2.80
C ARG A 177 -0.34 -10.52 4.03
N SER A 178 -0.23 -11.77 4.44
CA SER A 178 -0.87 -12.27 5.65
C SER A 178 0.20 -12.83 6.59
N GLN A 179 0.13 -12.49 7.88
CA GLN A 179 1.08 -12.95 8.88
C GLN A 179 0.39 -13.24 10.21
N PRO A 180 0.61 -14.41 10.81
CA PRO A 180 0.18 -14.69 12.17
C PRO A 180 0.84 -13.71 13.14
N LEU A 181 0.07 -13.19 14.10
CA LEU A 181 0.58 -12.39 15.20
C LEU A 181 1.02 -13.32 16.31
N LEU A 182 2.31 -13.36 16.57
CA LEU A 182 2.86 -14.14 17.67
C LEU A 182 2.29 -13.60 19.00
N PRO A 183 1.98 -14.48 19.98
CA PRO A 183 1.63 -14.04 21.31
C PRO A 183 2.80 -13.25 21.90
N GLU A 184 2.50 -12.22 22.68
CA GLU A 184 3.52 -11.46 23.39
C GLU A 184 4.24 -12.42 24.36
N PHE A 185 5.53 -12.64 24.16
CA PHE A 185 6.36 -13.27 25.17
C PHE A 185 6.69 -12.17 26.19
N SER A 186 5.96 -12.20 27.32
CA SER A 186 6.36 -11.48 28.52
C SER A 186 7.80 -11.88 28.85
N LYS A 187 8.74 -10.94 28.73
CA LYS A 187 10.06 -11.05 29.30
C LYS A 187 10.01 -10.86 30.81
#